data_6cd725170b9a8b391ce105b506645a88
#
_entry.id   6cd725170b9a8b391ce105b506645a88
#
_cell.length_a   1.000
_cell.length_b   1.000
_cell.length_c   1.000
_cell.angle_alpha   90.00
_cell.angle_beta   90.00
_cell.angle_gamma   90.00
#
_symmetry.space_group_name_H-M   'P 1'
#
loop_
_entity.id
_entity.type
_entity.pdbx_description
1 polymer ?
#
loop_
_entity_poly.entity_id
_entity_poly.type
_entity_poly.pdbx_seq_one_letter_code
_entity_poly.pdbx_strand_id
1 'polypeptide(L)'
;MVRVTVARPLAHQAAAAWVQGLAQGNRVTAFEQAATFVLPFRGHRLHVRRGGQGPALFLIHGFPTSGRDWRGVWPALARTHELFALDMLGFGASAKPRGFDYSIAASADQWVALAEATGVREVAVIAHDYGNTVAQELLARQREGALGFRITSVVFLNGGLFPESTRPLRIQRLLAGPLGPLLVRFVREARFKASLQRICAQPWPEGELDEAWQALIRAGGKSVMPKLLRYIAERREHRARWVGALQQAGVPVALINGIEDPIS
;
A
#
# COMPACT_ATOMS: atom_id res chain seq x y z
N MET A 1 13.18 -15.20 -15.77
CA MET A 1 13.90 -15.57 -14.55
C MET A 1 14.64 -14.31 -14.06
N VAL A 2 14.01 -13.50 -13.20
CA VAL A 2 14.66 -12.30 -12.65
C VAL A 2 15.42 -12.74 -11.42
N ARG A 3 16.74 -12.75 -11.49
CA ARG A 3 17.59 -12.93 -10.30
C ARG A 3 17.45 -11.69 -9.43
N VAL A 4 16.81 -11.85 -8.27
CA VAL A 4 16.89 -10.85 -7.21
C VAL A 4 18.30 -10.89 -6.63
N THR A 5 19.13 -9.95 -7.04
CA THR A 5 20.43 -9.76 -6.40
C THR A 5 20.18 -8.92 -5.16
N VAL A 6 20.17 -9.57 -3.99
CA VAL A 6 20.15 -8.87 -2.70
C VAL A 6 21.51 -8.19 -2.54
N ALA A 7 21.54 -6.90 -2.76
CA ALA A 7 22.75 -6.11 -2.59
C ALA A 7 22.99 -5.84 -1.10
N ARG A 8 23.93 -6.58 -0.51
CA ARG A 8 24.69 -6.45 0.75
C ARG A 8 24.18 -7.25 1.97
N PRO A 9 25.11 -7.80 2.78
CA PRO A 9 24.83 -8.71 3.91
C PRO A 9 24.02 -8.12 5.08
N LEU A 10 23.84 -6.78 5.14
CA LEU A 10 23.05 -6.12 6.18
C LEU A 10 21.55 -6.41 6.06
N ALA A 11 21.04 -6.66 4.84
CA ALA A 11 19.62 -7.02 4.65
C ALA A 11 19.30 -8.41 5.20
N HIS A 12 20.26 -9.32 5.20
CA HIS A 12 20.06 -10.68 5.73
C HIS A 12 19.98 -10.70 7.26
N GLN A 13 20.75 -9.86 7.94
CA GLN A 13 20.69 -9.74 9.40
C GLN A 13 19.40 -9.06 9.87
N ALA A 14 18.94 -8.03 9.15
CA ALA A 14 17.64 -7.40 9.44
C ALA A 14 16.48 -8.38 9.21
N ALA A 15 16.47 -9.12 8.11
CA ALA A 15 15.44 -10.13 7.82
C ALA A 15 15.47 -11.29 8.83
N ALA A 16 16.66 -11.76 9.24
CA ALA A 16 16.80 -12.81 10.25
C ALA A 16 16.37 -12.34 11.64
N ALA A 17 16.67 -11.10 12.04
CA ALA A 17 16.19 -10.49 13.28
C ALA A 17 14.65 -10.37 13.30
N TRP A 18 14.04 -10.12 12.14
CA TRP A 18 12.59 -10.11 11.97
C TRP A 18 11.95 -11.46 12.28
N VAL A 19 12.52 -12.56 11.79
CA VAL A 19 12.02 -13.93 12.02
C VAL A 19 12.24 -14.37 13.47
N GLN A 20 13.36 -14.01 14.09
CA GLN A 20 13.65 -14.39 15.48
C GLN A 20 12.83 -13.61 16.52
N GLY A 21 12.38 -12.38 16.21
CA GLY A 21 11.49 -11.59 17.07
C GLY A 21 10.09 -12.20 17.29
N LEU A 22 9.69 -13.18 16.50
CA LEU A 22 8.38 -13.82 16.58
C LEU A 22 8.19 -14.73 17.82
N ALA A 23 9.24 -15.01 18.60
CA ALA A 23 9.22 -16.05 19.65
C ALA A 23 9.09 -15.54 21.11
N GLN A 24 9.10 -14.22 21.39
CA GLN A 24 9.08 -13.72 22.78
C GLN A 24 7.77 -13.00 23.10
N GLY A 25 7.02 -13.57 24.07
CA GLY A 25 5.69 -13.13 24.48
C GLY A 25 5.66 -11.78 25.22
N ASN A 26 5.29 -10.73 24.53
CA ASN A 26 4.78 -9.49 25.12
C ASN A 26 3.36 -9.26 24.57
N ARG A 27 2.48 -8.56 25.33
CA ARG A 27 1.10 -8.30 24.92
C ARG A 27 1.10 -7.57 23.57
N VAL A 28 0.92 -8.32 22.52
CA VAL A 28 0.87 -7.80 21.17
C VAL A 28 -0.54 -7.26 20.92
N THR A 29 -0.65 -5.99 20.60
CA THR A 29 -1.92 -5.38 20.24
C THR A 29 -2.44 -6.05 18.97
N ALA A 30 -3.58 -6.73 19.03
CA ALA A 30 -4.23 -7.25 17.84
C ALA A 30 -4.65 -6.09 16.91
N PHE A 31 -4.75 -6.35 15.62
CA PHE A 31 -5.13 -5.33 14.64
C PHE A 31 -6.45 -4.63 15.01
N GLU A 32 -7.44 -5.38 15.49
CA GLU A 32 -8.75 -4.89 15.89
C GLU A 32 -8.72 -4.01 17.15
N GLN A 33 -7.71 -4.20 17.99
CA GLN A 33 -7.54 -3.44 19.25
C GLN A 33 -6.69 -2.19 19.07
N ALA A 34 -6.04 -2.04 17.93
CA ALA A 34 -5.22 -0.87 17.65
C ALA A 34 -6.07 0.40 17.62
N ALA A 35 -5.53 1.51 18.12
CA ALA A 35 -6.22 2.79 18.13
C ALA A 35 -6.53 3.26 16.70
N THR A 36 -7.68 3.89 16.53
CA THR A 36 -8.05 4.51 15.26
C THR A 36 -8.32 5.98 15.44
N PHE A 37 -7.93 6.79 14.47
CA PHE A 37 -8.26 8.20 14.45
C PHE A 37 -8.54 8.69 13.03
N VAL A 38 -9.12 9.87 12.93
CA VAL A 38 -9.39 10.52 11.65
C VAL A 38 -8.39 11.64 11.46
N LEU A 39 -7.65 11.59 10.35
CA LEU A 39 -6.75 12.65 9.91
C LEU A 39 -7.49 13.52 8.89
N PRO A 40 -7.67 14.84 9.15
CA PRO A 40 -8.17 15.78 8.14
C PRO A 40 -7.13 15.97 7.04
N PHE A 41 -7.58 15.87 5.78
CA PHE A 41 -6.74 16.09 4.61
C PHE A 41 -7.51 16.78 3.48
N ARG A 42 -7.16 18.00 3.15
CA ARG A 42 -7.79 18.80 2.07
C ARG A 42 -9.33 18.78 2.12
N GLY A 43 -9.90 18.95 3.33
CA GLY A 43 -11.34 18.93 3.55
C GLY A 43 -11.98 17.53 3.59
N HIS A 44 -11.19 16.47 3.50
CA HIS A 44 -11.64 15.08 3.54
C HIS A 44 -11.12 14.37 4.80
N ARG A 45 -11.75 13.23 5.12
CA ARG A 45 -11.41 12.40 6.28
C ARG A 45 -10.61 11.20 5.83
N LEU A 46 -9.41 11.03 6.38
CA LEU A 46 -8.60 9.82 6.26
C LEU A 46 -8.73 8.99 7.55
N HIS A 47 -8.95 7.70 7.39
CA HIS A 47 -8.97 6.76 8.50
C HIS A 47 -7.56 6.21 8.72
N VAL A 48 -7.06 6.33 9.93
CA VAL A 48 -5.73 5.86 10.31
C VAL A 48 -5.85 4.88 11.47
N ARG A 49 -5.12 3.80 11.40
CA ARG A 49 -4.91 2.85 12.49
C ARG A 49 -3.48 2.99 13.00
N ARG A 50 -3.33 3.04 14.33
CA ARG A 50 -2.04 3.18 15.01
C ARG A 50 -1.92 2.17 16.14
N GLY A 51 -0.73 1.53 16.29
CA GLY A 51 -0.48 0.60 17.39
C GLY A 51 0.98 0.18 17.46
N GLY A 52 1.32 -0.55 18.52
CA GLY A 52 2.70 -0.90 18.80
C GLY A 52 3.52 0.22 19.40
N GLN A 53 4.81 -0.02 19.64
CA GLN A 53 5.77 0.94 20.20
C GLN A 53 7.15 0.68 19.58
N GLY A 54 7.92 1.75 19.41
CA GLY A 54 9.26 1.70 18.84
C GLY A 54 9.44 2.65 17.65
N PRO A 55 10.40 2.42 16.77
CA PRO A 55 10.58 3.19 15.54
C PRO A 55 9.32 3.16 14.68
N ALA A 56 9.00 4.29 14.03
CA ALA A 56 7.80 4.39 13.21
C ALA A 56 7.89 3.51 11.95
N LEU A 57 6.76 2.88 11.60
CA LEU A 57 6.61 2.05 10.41
C LEU A 57 5.31 2.40 9.68
N PHE A 58 5.42 2.86 8.44
CA PHE A 58 4.29 3.08 7.56
C PHE A 58 3.95 1.82 6.78
N LEU A 59 2.67 1.45 6.79
CA LEU A 59 2.11 0.27 6.14
C LEU A 59 1.19 0.71 5.01
N ILE A 60 1.71 0.78 3.78
CA ILE A 60 1.02 1.33 2.60
C ILE A 60 0.33 0.21 1.84
N HIS A 61 -1.00 0.17 1.90
CA HIS A 61 -1.83 -0.90 1.34
C HIS A 61 -1.96 -0.87 -0.19
N GLY A 62 -2.49 -1.95 -0.75
CA GLY A 62 -2.72 -2.16 -2.16
C GLY A 62 -4.11 -1.73 -2.68
N PHE A 63 -4.33 -1.97 -3.98
CA PHE A 63 -5.62 -1.83 -4.66
C PHE A 63 -6.28 -3.22 -4.79
N PRO A 64 -7.56 -3.37 -4.56
CA PRO A 64 -8.57 -2.36 -4.17
C PRO A 64 -8.93 -2.44 -2.68
N THR A 65 -7.99 -2.76 -1.82
CA THR A 65 -8.17 -3.10 -0.41
C THR A 65 -8.03 -1.87 0.51
N SER A 66 -7.41 -2.02 1.66
CA SER A 66 -7.25 -0.98 2.68
C SER A 66 -6.14 -1.33 3.67
N GLY A 67 -5.95 -0.54 4.71
CA GLY A 67 -5.02 -0.86 5.81
C GLY A 67 -5.28 -2.22 6.48
N ARG A 68 -6.40 -2.88 6.21
CA ARG A 68 -6.67 -4.26 6.66
C ARG A 68 -5.74 -5.31 6.05
N ASP A 69 -5.10 -5.03 4.93
CA ASP A 69 -4.08 -5.92 4.33
C ASP A 69 -3.02 -6.33 5.35
N TRP A 70 -2.79 -5.49 6.33
CA TRP A 70 -1.75 -5.66 7.34
C TRP A 70 -2.18 -6.47 8.57
N ARG A 71 -3.45 -6.88 8.64
CA ARG A 71 -4.03 -7.58 9.80
C ARG A 71 -3.21 -8.81 10.21
N GLY A 72 -2.83 -9.65 9.27
CA GLY A 72 -2.10 -10.89 9.53
C GLY A 72 -0.68 -10.69 10.07
N VAL A 73 -0.02 -9.60 9.69
CA VAL A 73 1.36 -9.30 10.12
C VAL A 73 1.43 -8.25 11.23
N TRP A 74 0.31 -7.57 11.50
CA TRP A 74 0.23 -6.51 12.51
C TRP A 74 0.74 -6.92 13.88
N PRO A 75 0.30 -8.07 14.46
CA PRO A 75 0.76 -8.46 15.79
C PRO A 75 2.26 -8.64 15.89
N ALA A 76 2.89 -9.18 14.85
CA ALA A 76 4.34 -9.37 14.80
C ALA A 76 5.10 -8.05 14.73
N LEU A 77 4.65 -7.15 13.85
CA LEU A 77 5.29 -5.85 13.61
C LEU A 77 5.11 -4.90 14.81
N ALA A 78 3.93 -4.92 15.46
CA ALA A 78 3.60 -4.07 16.61
C ALA A 78 4.46 -4.37 17.86
N ARG A 79 5.19 -5.48 17.88
CA ARG A 79 6.11 -5.82 18.98
C ARG A 79 7.36 -4.96 18.99
N THR A 80 7.77 -4.48 17.84
CA THR A 80 9.06 -3.81 17.65
C THR A 80 8.96 -2.44 17.01
N HIS A 81 7.77 -2.09 16.48
CA HIS A 81 7.56 -0.83 15.76
C HIS A 81 6.26 -0.16 16.18
N GLU A 82 6.24 1.14 16.09
CA GLU A 82 5.01 1.92 16.09
C GLU A 82 4.44 1.94 14.67
N LEU A 83 3.29 1.31 14.48
CA LEU A 83 2.68 1.06 13.18
C LEU A 83 1.65 2.14 12.84
N PHE A 84 1.67 2.57 11.60
CA PHE A 84 0.66 3.44 11.01
C PHE A 84 0.14 2.81 9.73
N ALA A 85 -1.15 2.42 9.71
CA ALA A 85 -1.86 1.99 8.53
C ALA A 85 -2.94 3.02 8.20
N LEU A 86 -2.76 3.71 7.09
CA LEU A 86 -3.68 4.73 6.59
C LEU A 86 -4.52 4.11 5.47
N ASP A 87 -5.84 4.18 5.55
CA ASP A 87 -6.70 3.98 4.40
C ASP A 87 -6.60 5.23 3.51
N MET A 88 -5.96 5.10 2.34
CA MET A 88 -5.85 6.25 1.42
C MET A 88 -7.21 6.68 0.90
N LEU A 89 -7.37 7.94 0.45
CA LEU A 89 -8.61 8.41 -0.17
C LEU A 89 -9.06 7.47 -1.29
N GLY A 90 -10.33 7.17 -1.33
CA GLY A 90 -10.89 6.20 -2.27
C GLY A 90 -10.95 4.77 -1.73
N PHE A 91 -10.28 4.46 -0.63
CA PHE A 91 -10.15 3.12 -0.06
C PHE A 91 -10.76 3.02 1.36
N GLY A 92 -11.00 1.79 1.79
CA GLY A 92 -11.34 1.44 3.16
C GLY A 92 -12.42 2.30 3.80
N ALA A 93 -12.15 2.81 4.99
CA ALA A 93 -13.02 3.68 5.77
C ALA A 93 -12.80 5.18 5.49
N SER A 94 -11.80 5.53 4.68
CA SER A 94 -11.55 6.90 4.26
C SER A 94 -12.58 7.43 3.29
N ALA A 95 -12.66 8.76 3.16
CA ALA A 95 -13.56 9.42 2.23
C ALA A 95 -13.29 9.05 0.76
N LYS A 96 -14.33 9.12 -0.06
CA LYS A 96 -14.28 8.75 -1.49
C LYS A 96 -14.86 9.87 -2.36
N PRO A 97 -14.28 11.10 -2.31
CA PRO A 97 -14.81 12.25 -3.02
C PRO A 97 -14.68 12.09 -4.54
N ARG A 98 -15.78 12.25 -5.27
CA ARG A 98 -15.79 12.10 -6.73
C ARG A 98 -14.95 13.15 -7.46
N GLY A 99 -14.81 14.34 -6.88
CA GLY A 99 -14.06 15.47 -7.46
C GLY A 99 -12.55 15.43 -7.17
N PHE A 100 -12.07 14.47 -6.37
CA PHE A 100 -10.65 14.40 -5.99
C PHE A 100 -9.80 13.87 -7.15
N ASP A 101 -8.56 14.36 -7.23
CA ASP A 101 -7.51 13.79 -8.08
C ASP A 101 -6.85 12.62 -7.34
N TYR A 102 -7.07 11.42 -7.85
CA TYR A 102 -6.56 10.17 -7.29
C TYR A 102 -5.19 9.79 -7.89
N SER A 103 -4.33 10.78 -8.14
CA SER A 103 -2.96 10.53 -8.60
C SER A 103 -2.10 9.88 -7.50
N ILE A 104 -1.03 9.23 -7.91
CA ILE A 104 -0.02 8.69 -6.98
C ILE A 104 0.61 9.81 -6.14
N ALA A 105 0.86 10.96 -6.76
CA ALA A 105 1.37 12.14 -6.04
C ALA A 105 0.42 12.58 -4.92
N ALA A 106 -0.90 12.65 -5.21
CA ALA A 106 -1.91 12.98 -4.20
C ALA A 106 -2.04 11.90 -3.11
N SER A 107 -1.75 10.64 -3.43
CA SER A 107 -1.70 9.57 -2.43
C SER A 107 -0.46 9.68 -1.54
N ALA A 108 0.69 10.04 -2.09
CA ALA A 108 1.89 10.32 -1.31
C ALA A 108 1.72 11.52 -0.37
N ASP A 109 0.99 12.59 -0.80
CA ASP A 109 0.67 13.74 0.05
C ASP A 109 -0.07 13.35 1.33
N GLN A 110 -0.87 12.28 1.30
CA GLN A 110 -1.60 11.80 2.47
C GLN A 110 -0.65 11.22 3.53
N TRP A 111 0.43 10.57 3.11
CA TRP A 111 1.46 10.03 4.00
C TRP A 111 2.35 11.15 4.55
N VAL A 112 2.60 12.19 3.74
CA VAL A 112 3.28 13.41 4.23
C VAL A 112 2.44 14.07 5.32
N ALA A 113 1.15 14.27 5.08
CA ALA A 113 0.24 14.85 6.07
C ALA A 113 0.14 14.00 7.35
N LEU A 114 0.19 12.66 7.22
CA LEU A 114 0.23 11.77 8.39
C LEU A 114 1.52 11.96 9.19
N ALA A 115 2.67 12.01 8.55
CA ALA A 115 3.95 12.25 9.22
C ALA A 115 3.97 13.59 9.97
N GLU A 116 3.47 14.65 9.33
CA GLU A 116 3.34 15.97 9.93
C GLU A 116 2.42 15.96 11.16
N ALA A 117 1.23 15.38 11.02
CA ALA A 117 0.23 15.33 12.11
C ALA A 117 0.68 14.48 13.31
N THR A 118 1.52 13.46 13.08
CA THR A 118 2.01 12.56 14.12
C THR A 118 3.39 12.92 14.66
N GLY A 119 4.06 13.90 14.06
CA GLY A 119 5.42 14.30 14.43
C GLY A 119 6.51 13.29 14.05
N VAL A 120 6.20 12.33 13.17
CA VAL A 120 7.16 11.32 12.69
C VAL A 120 8.25 12.01 11.88
N ARG A 121 9.51 11.83 12.30
CA ARG A 121 10.70 12.40 11.62
C ARG A 121 11.50 11.37 10.86
N GLU A 122 11.44 10.12 11.29
CA GLU A 122 12.10 8.98 10.64
C GLU A 122 11.13 7.81 10.58
N VAL A 123 11.11 7.09 9.47
CA VAL A 123 10.14 6.01 9.26
C VAL A 123 10.70 4.93 8.35
N ALA A 124 10.48 3.67 8.71
CA ALA A 124 10.56 2.57 7.77
C ALA A 124 9.23 2.43 7.00
N VAL A 125 9.26 1.87 5.81
CA VAL A 125 8.07 1.71 4.97
C VAL A 125 7.94 0.25 4.54
N ILE A 126 6.74 -0.31 4.67
CA ILE A 126 6.34 -1.53 3.97
C ILE A 126 5.19 -1.17 3.05
N ALA A 127 5.30 -1.51 1.78
CA ALA A 127 4.32 -1.18 0.77
C ALA A 127 3.90 -2.41 -0.02
N HIS A 128 2.66 -2.45 -0.46
CA HIS A 128 2.07 -3.54 -1.22
C HIS A 128 1.31 -3.00 -2.45
N ASP A 129 1.48 -3.64 -3.61
CA ASP A 129 0.78 -3.37 -4.88
C ASP A 129 0.71 -1.88 -5.28
N TYR A 130 -0.45 -1.23 -5.17
CA TYR A 130 -0.64 0.21 -5.39
C TYR A 130 0.29 1.03 -4.48
N GLY A 131 0.42 0.61 -3.23
CA GLY A 131 1.28 1.23 -2.24
C GLY A 131 2.75 1.26 -2.64
N ASN A 132 3.21 0.29 -3.44
CA ASN A 132 4.58 0.29 -3.96
C ASN A 132 4.86 1.54 -4.79
N THR A 133 3.92 1.95 -5.63
CA THR A 133 4.08 3.16 -6.45
C THR A 133 4.05 4.43 -5.59
N VAL A 134 3.22 4.44 -4.54
CA VAL A 134 3.21 5.53 -3.56
C VAL A 134 4.56 5.61 -2.83
N ALA A 135 5.13 4.49 -2.42
CA ALA A 135 6.44 4.45 -1.77
C ALA A 135 7.57 4.86 -2.73
N GLN A 136 7.51 4.51 -4.01
CA GLN A 136 8.44 5.01 -5.03
C GLN A 136 8.37 6.53 -5.18
N GLU A 137 7.18 7.13 -5.15
CA GLU A 137 7.00 8.58 -5.17
C GLU A 137 7.58 9.24 -3.91
N LEU A 138 7.35 8.65 -2.73
CA LEU A 138 7.95 9.14 -1.48
C LEU A 138 9.49 9.09 -1.54
N LEU A 139 10.08 8.00 -2.06
CA LEU A 139 11.53 7.91 -2.27
C LEU A 139 12.04 8.96 -3.27
N ALA A 140 11.29 9.24 -4.34
CA ALA A 140 11.65 10.28 -5.29
C ALA A 140 11.70 11.66 -4.61
N ARG A 141 10.70 11.98 -3.81
CA ARG A 141 10.65 13.23 -3.02
C ARG A 141 11.78 13.31 -1.98
N GLN A 142 12.15 12.19 -1.34
CA GLN A 142 13.30 12.18 -0.43
C GLN A 142 14.60 12.54 -1.15
N ARG A 143 14.84 11.99 -2.33
CA ARG A 143 16.02 12.33 -3.14
C ARG A 143 16.05 13.80 -3.57
N GLU A 144 14.89 14.40 -3.76
CA GLU A 144 14.73 15.80 -4.11
C GLU A 144 14.78 16.75 -2.91
N GLY A 145 14.90 16.20 -1.70
CA GLY A 145 14.85 16.99 -0.46
C GLY A 145 13.46 17.58 -0.17
N ALA A 146 12.41 17.00 -0.75
CA ALA A 146 11.03 17.50 -0.68
C ALA A 146 10.16 16.78 0.37
N LEU A 147 10.75 16.00 1.28
CA LEU A 147 10.05 15.39 2.42
C LEU A 147 10.41 16.09 3.73
N GLY A 148 9.41 16.29 4.61
CA GLY A 148 9.60 16.78 5.97
C GLY A 148 10.05 15.70 6.98
N PHE A 149 10.24 14.47 6.52
CA PHE A 149 10.71 13.31 7.32
C PHE A 149 11.69 12.47 6.49
N ARG A 150 12.39 11.54 7.14
CA ARG A 150 13.38 10.66 6.51
C ARG A 150 12.85 9.23 6.44
N ILE A 151 12.83 8.65 5.25
CA ILE A 151 12.64 7.22 5.07
C ILE A 151 13.96 6.53 5.39
N THR A 152 13.93 5.54 6.27
CA THR A 152 15.11 4.81 6.75
C THR A 152 15.34 3.50 6.01
N SER A 153 14.27 2.85 5.56
CA SER A 153 14.28 1.62 4.75
C SER A 153 12.94 1.41 4.09
N VAL A 154 12.91 0.62 3.00
CA VAL A 154 11.67 0.27 2.31
C VAL A 154 11.62 -1.21 2.00
N VAL A 155 10.49 -1.85 2.26
CA VAL A 155 10.16 -3.20 1.82
C VAL A 155 9.00 -3.13 0.85
N PHE A 156 9.18 -3.62 -0.36
CA PHE A 156 8.16 -3.74 -1.38
C PHE A 156 7.65 -5.18 -1.45
N LEU A 157 6.33 -5.33 -1.36
CA LEU A 157 5.64 -6.62 -1.44
C LEU A 157 4.80 -6.66 -2.70
N ASN A 158 4.76 -7.78 -3.39
CA ASN A 158 3.95 -8.06 -4.59
C ASN A 158 3.36 -6.80 -5.24
N GLY A 159 3.80 -6.43 -6.43
CA GLY A 159 3.26 -5.27 -7.14
C GLY A 159 4.21 -4.74 -8.21
N GLY A 160 3.64 -4.10 -9.22
CA GLY A 160 4.37 -3.64 -10.40
C GLY A 160 5.28 -2.45 -10.14
N LEU A 161 6.50 -2.70 -9.69
CA LEU A 161 7.54 -1.68 -9.56
C LEU A 161 8.05 -1.19 -10.92
N PHE A 162 8.04 -2.09 -11.89
CA PHE A 162 8.51 -1.85 -13.25
C PHE A 162 7.32 -1.97 -14.21
N PRO A 163 6.96 -0.90 -14.93
CA PRO A 163 5.81 -0.92 -15.85
C PRO A 163 5.91 -2.02 -16.93
N GLU A 164 7.12 -2.42 -17.29
CA GLU A 164 7.41 -3.43 -18.31
C GLU A 164 7.00 -4.84 -17.89
N SER A 165 7.17 -5.17 -16.61
CA SER A 165 6.83 -6.49 -16.06
C SER A 165 5.36 -6.60 -15.64
N THR A 166 4.69 -5.47 -15.42
CA THR A 166 3.33 -5.43 -14.89
C THR A 166 2.30 -5.92 -15.93
N ARG A 167 1.47 -6.88 -15.53
CA ARG A 167 0.40 -7.48 -16.35
C ARG A 167 -0.99 -7.19 -15.76
N PRO A 168 -1.53 -5.97 -15.92
CA PRO A 168 -2.85 -5.63 -15.40
C PRO A 168 -3.93 -6.55 -15.96
N LEU A 169 -4.87 -6.95 -15.11
CA LEU A 169 -6.03 -7.74 -15.50
C LEU A 169 -6.84 -7.01 -16.59
N ARG A 170 -7.47 -7.78 -17.49
CA ARG A 170 -8.32 -7.20 -18.55
C ARG A 170 -9.38 -6.26 -18.00
N ILE A 171 -9.98 -6.61 -16.86
CA ILE A 171 -11.00 -5.77 -16.21
C ILE A 171 -10.39 -4.45 -15.69
N GLN A 172 -9.16 -4.45 -15.19
CA GLN A 172 -8.49 -3.22 -14.75
C GLN A 172 -8.25 -2.28 -15.94
N ARG A 173 -7.77 -2.80 -17.09
CA ARG A 173 -7.58 -2.00 -18.31
C ARG A 173 -8.90 -1.40 -18.80
N LEU A 174 -9.98 -2.19 -18.77
CA LEU A 174 -11.29 -1.77 -19.20
C LEU A 174 -11.85 -0.65 -18.30
N LEU A 175 -11.74 -0.82 -16.99
CA LEU A 175 -12.20 0.16 -16.01
C LEU A 175 -11.30 1.41 -15.96
N ALA A 176 -10.02 1.31 -16.28
CA ALA A 176 -9.12 2.47 -16.40
C ALA A 176 -9.37 3.30 -17.68
N GLY A 177 -10.08 2.75 -18.65
CA GLY A 177 -10.40 3.41 -19.92
C GLY A 177 -11.54 4.44 -19.81
N PRO A 178 -11.84 5.16 -20.92
CA PRO A 178 -12.83 6.23 -20.93
C PRO A 178 -14.25 5.76 -20.59
N LEU A 179 -14.59 4.50 -20.87
CA LEU A 179 -15.88 3.89 -20.51
C LEU A 179 -15.92 3.38 -19.06
N GLY A 180 -14.81 3.45 -18.32
CA GLY A 180 -14.71 2.96 -16.95
C GLY A 180 -15.80 3.47 -16.01
N PRO A 181 -16.14 4.78 -16.00
CA PRO A 181 -17.20 5.33 -15.15
C PRO A 181 -18.60 4.74 -15.42
N LEU A 182 -18.85 4.29 -16.65
CA LEU A 182 -20.09 3.58 -17.00
C LEU A 182 -20.00 2.11 -16.58
N LEU A 183 -18.91 1.44 -16.93
CA LEU A 183 -18.74 0.00 -16.74
C LEU A 183 -18.63 -0.40 -15.27
N VAL A 184 -18.07 0.46 -14.42
CA VAL A 184 -17.95 0.19 -12.98
C VAL A 184 -19.29 -0.05 -12.29
N ARG A 185 -20.40 0.49 -12.84
CA ARG A 185 -21.77 0.26 -12.31
C ARG A 185 -22.14 -1.22 -12.36
N PHE A 186 -21.62 -1.96 -13.34
CA PHE A 186 -21.89 -3.38 -13.58
C PHE A 186 -20.93 -4.31 -12.83
N VAL A 187 -19.98 -3.78 -12.09
CA VAL A 187 -19.11 -4.59 -11.20
C VAL A 187 -19.98 -5.15 -10.08
N ARG A 188 -20.09 -6.48 -10.04
CA ARG A 188 -20.85 -7.25 -9.06
C ARG A 188 -19.93 -7.90 -8.04
N GLU A 189 -20.43 -8.12 -6.84
CA GLU A 189 -19.71 -8.73 -5.72
C GLU A 189 -19.04 -10.05 -6.11
N ALA A 190 -19.79 -10.99 -6.66
CA ALA A 190 -19.26 -12.31 -7.03
C ALA A 190 -18.06 -12.21 -8.00
N ARG A 191 -18.10 -11.29 -8.98
CA ARG A 191 -16.99 -11.07 -9.92
C ARG A 191 -15.79 -10.41 -9.26
N PHE A 192 -16.04 -9.48 -8.35
CA PHE A 192 -15.00 -8.83 -7.57
C PHE A 192 -14.25 -9.86 -6.71
N LYS A 193 -14.97 -10.65 -5.91
CA LYS A 193 -14.41 -11.70 -5.07
C LYS A 193 -13.63 -12.75 -5.90
N ALA A 194 -14.21 -13.21 -7.00
CA ALA A 194 -13.53 -14.15 -7.90
C ALA A 194 -12.25 -13.57 -8.52
N SER A 195 -12.21 -12.25 -8.78
CA SER A 195 -11.00 -11.58 -9.29
C SER A 195 -9.89 -11.54 -8.25
N LEU A 196 -10.21 -11.26 -6.99
CA LEU A 196 -9.24 -11.26 -5.89
C LEU A 196 -8.74 -12.68 -5.60
N GLN A 197 -9.64 -13.67 -5.54
CA GLN A 197 -9.25 -15.07 -5.30
C GLN A 197 -8.30 -15.59 -6.39
N ARG A 198 -8.49 -15.18 -7.65
CA ARG A 198 -7.66 -15.63 -8.78
C ARG A 198 -6.19 -15.20 -8.69
N ILE A 199 -5.91 -14.10 -8.03
CA ILE A 199 -4.54 -13.56 -7.91
C ILE A 199 -3.82 -14.04 -6.66
N CYS A 200 -4.49 -14.83 -5.82
CA CYS A 200 -3.93 -15.40 -4.60
C CYS A 200 -3.76 -16.91 -4.76
N ALA A 201 -2.60 -17.45 -4.44
CA ALA A 201 -2.33 -18.88 -4.45
C ALA A 201 -3.10 -19.63 -3.35
N GLN A 202 -3.34 -18.98 -2.23
CA GLN A 202 -4.11 -19.52 -1.12
C GLN A 202 -5.53 -18.93 -1.08
N PRO A 203 -6.53 -19.70 -0.61
CA PRO A 203 -7.85 -19.14 -0.35
C PRO A 203 -7.78 -17.97 0.64
N TRP A 204 -8.59 -16.95 0.39
CA TRP A 204 -8.77 -15.88 1.35
C TRP A 204 -9.44 -16.43 2.62
N PRO A 205 -9.06 -15.95 3.80
CA PRO A 205 -9.76 -16.29 5.04
C PRO A 205 -11.25 -15.98 4.93
N GLU A 206 -12.06 -16.78 5.66
CA GLU A 206 -13.50 -16.63 5.69
C GLU A 206 -13.90 -15.19 6.06
N GLY A 207 -14.85 -14.63 5.33
CA GLY A 207 -15.36 -13.27 5.54
C GLY A 207 -14.48 -12.13 5.02
N GLU A 208 -13.20 -12.33 4.76
CA GLU A 208 -12.32 -11.21 4.33
C GLU A 208 -12.67 -10.66 2.95
N LEU A 209 -13.10 -11.50 2.02
CA LEU A 209 -13.59 -11.04 0.71
C LEU A 209 -14.89 -10.24 0.83
N ASP A 210 -15.77 -10.58 1.80
CA ASP A 210 -16.99 -9.84 2.10
C ASP A 210 -16.63 -8.45 2.65
N GLU A 211 -15.71 -8.40 3.58
CA GLU A 211 -15.21 -7.16 4.16
C GLU A 211 -14.55 -6.25 3.11
N ALA A 212 -13.74 -6.82 2.21
CA ALA A 212 -13.13 -6.09 1.10
C ALA A 212 -14.19 -5.49 0.16
N TRP A 213 -15.23 -6.26 -0.16
CA TRP A 213 -16.36 -5.77 -0.95
C TRP A 213 -17.11 -4.64 -0.23
N GLN A 214 -17.45 -4.82 1.05
CA GLN A 214 -18.14 -3.79 1.85
C GLN A 214 -17.30 -2.50 1.96
N ALA A 215 -15.99 -2.62 2.14
CA ALA A 215 -15.08 -1.48 2.16
C ALA A 215 -15.05 -0.75 0.81
N LEU A 216 -15.07 -1.50 -0.30
CA LEU A 216 -15.12 -0.95 -1.65
C LEU A 216 -16.41 -0.17 -1.91
N ILE A 217 -17.59 -0.74 -1.61
CA ILE A 217 -18.87 -0.11 -1.95
C ILE A 217 -19.25 1.03 -0.99
N ARG A 218 -18.71 1.04 0.21
CA ARG A 218 -18.94 2.09 1.21
C ARG A 218 -18.71 3.48 0.62
N ALA A 219 -19.60 4.41 0.95
CA ALA A 219 -19.53 5.81 0.53
C ALA A 219 -19.37 6.00 -1.00
N GLY A 220 -19.94 5.09 -1.78
CA GLY A 220 -19.89 5.17 -3.25
C GLY A 220 -18.55 4.85 -3.88
N GLY A 221 -17.67 4.09 -3.20
CA GLY A 221 -16.30 3.80 -3.63
C GLY A 221 -16.18 3.17 -5.02
N LYS A 222 -17.18 2.38 -5.47
CA LYS A 222 -17.21 1.91 -6.86
C LYS A 222 -17.04 3.04 -7.88
N SER A 223 -17.63 4.20 -7.63
CA SER A 223 -17.59 5.32 -8.59
C SER A 223 -16.21 5.94 -8.77
N VAL A 224 -15.29 5.75 -7.82
CA VAL A 224 -13.92 6.30 -7.88
C VAL A 224 -12.89 5.27 -8.37
N MET A 225 -13.25 3.97 -8.45
CA MET A 225 -12.35 2.93 -8.96
C MET A 225 -11.69 3.26 -10.31
N PRO A 226 -12.41 3.77 -11.33
CA PRO A 226 -11.78 4.13 -12.61
C PRO A 226 -10.67 5.17 -12.45
N LYS A 227 -10.84 6.13 -11.54
CA LYS A 227 -9.82 7.14 -11.24
C LYS A 227 -8.62 6.55 -10.52
N LEU A 228 -8.86 5.68 -9.54
CA LEU A 228 -7.80 4.97 -8.83
C LEU A 228 -6.95 4.12 -9.78
N LEU A 229 -7.56 3.45 -10.75
CA LEU A 229 -6.85 2.60 -11.73
C LEU A 229 -5.93 3.37 -12.69
N ARG A 230 -5.99 4.71 -12.72
CA ARG A 230 -5.08 5.55 -13.51
C ARG A 230 -3.62 5.35 -13.13
N TYR A 231 -3.33 4.90 -11.90
CA TYR A 231 -1.97 4.60 -11.48
C TYR A 231 -1.22 3.65 -12.44
N ILE A 232 -1.96 2.79 -13.16
CA ILE A 232 -1.38 1.88 -14.16
C ILE A 232 -0.76 2.65 -15.33
N ALA A 233 -1.40 3.75 -15.75
CA ALA A 233 -0.86 4.65 -16.77
C ALA A 233 0.26 5.53 -16.19
N GLU A 234 0.07 6.08 -14.99
CA GLU A 234 1.05 6.90 -14.28
C GLU A 234 2.38 6.18 -14.08
N ARG A 235 2.37 4.86 -13.83
CA ARG A 235 3.60 4.04 -13.74
C ARG A 235 4.46 4.13 -15.01
N ARG A 236 3.84 4.21 -16.19
CA ARG A 236 4.54 4.35 -17.47
C ARG A 236 5.00 5.79 -17.69
N GLU A 237 4.12 6.74 -17.42
CA GLU A 237 4.37 8.18 -17.56
C GLU A 237 5.52 8.64 -16.67
N HIS A 238 5.52 8.22 -15.40
CA HIS A 238 6.54 8.60 -14.42
C HIS A 238 7.63 7.56 -14.20
N ARG A 239 7.82 6.62 -15.15
CA ARG A 239 8.77 5.52 -15.03
C ARG A 239 10.18 5.98 -14.65
N ALA A 240 10.72 6.94 -15.35
CA ALA A 240 12.08 7.43 -15.11
C ALA A 240 12.24 7.96 -13.67
N ARG A 241 11.23 8.68 -13.17
CA ARG A 241 11.20 9.23 -11.82
C ARG A 241 11.16 8.11 -10.76
N TRP A 242 10.22 7.19 -10.87
CA TRP A 242 9.97 6.19 -9.84
C TRP A 242 10.96 5.03 -9.85
N VAL A 243 11.32 4.53 -11.02
CA VAL A 243 12.37 3.51 -11.14
C VAL A 243 13.74 4.09 -10.80
N GLY A 244 14.01 5.33 -11.22
CA GLY A 244 15.22 6.05 -10.84
C GLY A 244 15.34 6.26 -9.32
N ALA A 245 14.24 6.55 -8.64
CA ALA A 245 14.22 6.66 -7.18
C ALA A 245 14.51 5.33 -6.49
N LEU A 246 13.98 4.23 -7.02
CA LEU A 246 14.27 2.88 -6.52
C LEU A 246 15.73 2.49 -6.71
N GLN A 247 16.29 2.73 -7.90
CA GLN A 247 17.70 2.41 -8.22
C GLN A 247 18.70 3.22 -7.39
N GLN A 248 18.32 4.41 -6.98
CA GLN A 248 19.15 5.36 -6.25
C GLN A 248 18.55 5.73 -4.89
N ALA A 249 17.91 4.77 -4.23
CA ALA A 249 17.12 5.02 -3.01
C ALA A 249 17.94 5.62 -1.86
N GLY A 250 19.24 5.38 -1.79
CA GLY A 250 20.11 5.85 -0.70
C GLY A 250 19.82 5.22 0.66
N VAL A 251 18.87 4.29 0.72
CA VAL A 251 18.45 3.56 1.91
C VAL A 251 18.35 2.06 1.59
N PRO A 252 18.38 1.17 2.59
CA PRO A 252 18.10 -0.24 2.40
C PRO A 252 16.75 -0.48 1.73
N VAL A 253 16.74 -1.30 0.67
CA VAL A 253 15.53 -1.70 -0.05
C VAL A 253 15.48 -3.22 -0.11
N ALA A 254 14.32 -3.79 0.22
CA ALA A 254 14.03 -5.21 0.06
C ALA A 254 12.81 -5.40 -0.86
N LEU A 255 12.85 -6.44 -1.69
CA LEU A 255 11.75 -6.87 -2.54
C LEU A 255 11.33 -8.28 -2.13
N ILE A 256 10.06 -8.45 -1.81
CA ILE A 256 9.48 -9.75 -1.50
C ILE A 256 8.31 -9.97 -2.45
N ASN A 257 8.47 -10.89 -3.39
CA ASN A 257 7.48 -11.15 -4.42
C ASN A 257 7.18 -12.65 -4.50
N GLY A 258 5.92 -13.01 -4.65
CA GLY A 258 5.52 -14.38 -4.93
C GLY A 258 6.00 -14.79 -6.31
N ILE A 259 6.65 -15.96 -6.43
CA ILE A 259 7.15 -16.47 -7.71
C ILE A 259 6.00 -16.72 -8.70
N GLU A 260 4.83 -17.05 -8.20
CA GLU A 260 3.62 -17.35 -8.98
C GLU A 260 2.69 -16.15 -9.14
N ASP A 261 3.11 -14.94 -8.77
CA ASP A 261 2.28 -13.74 -8.90
C ASP A 261 1.96 -13.47 -10.38
N PRO A 262 0.66 -13.52 -10.78
CA PRO A 262 0.30 -13.36 -12.19
C PRO A 262 0.34 -11.90 -12.67
N ILE A 263 0.54 -10.93 -11.77
CA ILE A 263 0.42 -9.48 -12.05
C ILE A 263 1.78 -8.77 -12.07
N SER A 264 2.73 -9.18 -11.22
CA SER A 264 4.01 -8.49 -11.04
C SER A 264 5.25 -9.37 -11.23
#